data_265c23dd12d97f9667d382544a4c3f4d
#
_entry.id   265c23dd12d97f9667d382544a4c3f4d
#
_cell.length_a   1.000
_cell.length_b   1.000
_cell.length_c   1.000
_cell.angle_alpha   90.00
_cell.angle_beta   90.00
_cell.angle_gamma   90.00
#
_symmetry.space_group_name_H-M   'P 1'
#
loop_
_entity.id
_entity.type
_entity.pdbx_description
1 polymer ?
#
loop_
_entity_poly.entity_id
_entity_poly.type
_entity_poly.pdbx_seq_one_letter_code
_entity_poly.pdbx_strand_id
1 'polypeptide(L)'
;FHAFASSDYLKRHGSPKNATELDGHGILAFGGRAPNYMQNVTWLSTAGRNGMAPRSFAMTINNISGLVAAVENGIGVAVLPDYLIRDGSGLVQILDDEE
;
A
#
# COMPACT_ATOMS: atom_id res chain seq x y z
N PHE A 1 10.92 0.40 2.82
CA PHE A 1 9.49 0.55 2.52
C PHE A 1 9.08 -0.50 1.50
N HIS A 2 7.95 -1.17 1.77
CA HIS A 2 7.39 -2.17 0.87
C HIS A 2 5.86 -2.06 0.87
N ALA A 3 5.23 -2.66 -0.13
CA ALA A 3 3.77 -2.69 -0.20
C ALA A 3 3.24 -3.81 0.70
N PHE A 4 2.19 -3.50 1.46
CA PHE A 4 1.57 -4.44 2.40
C PHE A 4 0.05 -4.43 2.27
N ALA A 5 -0.54 -5.57 2.62
CA ALA A 5 -1.98 -5.71 2.78
C ALA A 5 -2.22 -6.71 3.90
N SER A 6 -3.41 -6.66 4.52
CA SER A 6 -3.74 -7.66 5.55
C SER A 6 -4.06 -8.99 4.88
N SER A 7 -3.81 -10.09 5.60
CA SER A 7 -4.15 -11.42 5.09
C SER A 7 -5.65 -11.56 4.83
N ASP A 8 -6.50 -10.92 5.65
CA ASP A 8 -7.93 -10.93 5.43
C ASP A 8 -8.33 -10.20 4.15
N TYR A 9 -7.70 -9.06 3.88
CA TYR A 9 -7.92 -8.34 2.63
C TYR A 9 -7.59 -9.23 1.44
N LEU A 10 -6.44 -9.90 1.50
CA LEU A 10 -5.98 -10.74 0.39
C LEU A 10 -6.91 -11.94 0.17
N LYS A 11 -7.51 -12.47 1.24
CA LYS A 11 -8.49 -13.56 1.12
C LYS A 11 -9.76 -13.09 0.43
N ARG A 12 -10.19 -11.85 0.69
CA ARG A 12 -11.45 -11.32 0.12
C ARG A 12 -11.27 -10.79 -1.29
N HIS A 13 -10.13 -10.20 -1.61
CA HIS A 13 -9.92 -9.48 -2.87
C HIS A 13 -8.87 -10.11 -3.77
N GLY A 14 -8.16 -11.11 -3.28
CA GLY A 14 -7.05 -11.72 -4.02
C GLY A 14 -5.77 -10.92 -3.85
N SER A 15 -4.63 -11.57 -4.07
CA SER A 15 -3.33 -10.92 -3.98
C SER A 15 -2.91 -10.46 -5.37
N PRO A 16 -2.57 -9.18 -5.55
CA PRO A 16 -2.06 -8.73 -6.85
C PRO A 16 -0.70 -9.39 -7.11
N LYS A 17 -0.57 -10.03 -8.27
CA LYS A 17 0.64 -10.76 -8.63
C LYS A 17 1.69 -9.86 -9.28
N ASN A 18 1.23 -8.75 -9.84
CA ASN A 18 2.10 -7.76 -10.46
C ASN A 18 1.47 -6.38 -10.32
N ALA A 19 2.23 -5.35 -10.67
CA ALA A 19 1.80 -3.98 -10.46
C ALA A 19 0.55 -3.60 -11.26
N THR A 20 0.34 -4.20 -12.43
CA THR A 20 -0.85 -3.87 -13.23
C THR A 20 -2.14 -4.34 -12.56
N GLU A 21 -2.08 -5.38 -11.76
CA GLU A 21 -3.26 -5.89 -11.05
C GLU A 21 -3.73 -4.93 -9.93
N LEU A 22 -2.92 -3.95 -9.57
CA LEU A 22 -3.31 -2.94 -8.59
C LEU A 22 -4.52 -2.12 -9.02
N ASP A 23 -4.82 -2.09 -10.31
CA ASP A 23 -5.99 -1.34 -10.81
C ASP A 23 -7.30 -1.80 -10.17
N GLY A 24 -7.37 -3.04 -9.72
CA GLY A 24 -8.55 -3.58 -9.06
C GLY A 24 -8.54 -3.45 -7.54
N HIS A 25 -7.57 -2.75 -6.96
CA HIS A 25 -7.40 -2.68 -5.50
C HIS A 25 -7.51 -1.24 -5.00
N GLY A 26 -7.94 -1.11 -3.74
CA GLY A 26 -7.93 0.18 -3.07
C GLY A 26 -6.53 0.54 -2.60
N ILE A 27 -6.04 1.68 -3.04
CA ILE A 27 -4.70 2.17 -2.68
C ILE A 27 -4.85 3.21 -1.58
N LEU A 28 -4.16 3.00 -0.47
CA LEU A 28 -4.09 3.95 0.63
C LEU A 28 -2.74 4.67 0.55
N ALA A 29 -2.72 5.94 0.88
CA ALA A 29 -1.49 6.72 0.80
C ALA A 29 -1.36 7.68 1.97
N PHE A 30 -0.12 8.07 2.26
CA PHE A 30 0.15 9.12 3.23
C PHE A 30 -0.35 10.45 2.65
N GLY A 31 -1.22 11.12 3.38
CA GLY A 31 -1.76 12.40 2.96
C GLY A 31 -0.89 13.55 3.40
N GLY A 32 -0.99 14.69 2.70
CA GLY A 32 -0.25 15.87 3.03
C GLY A 32 1.20 15.78 2.58
N ARG A 33 2.07 16.54 3.27
CA ARG A 33 3.47 16.67 2.90
C ARG A 33 4.29 15.56 3.55
N ALA A 34 4.77 14.60 2.76
CA ALA A 34 5.59 13.52 3.26
C ALA A 34 7.04 14.00 3.48
N PRO A 35 7.69 13.59 4.58
CA PRO A 35 9.14 13.79 4.72
C PRO A 35 9.91 13.11 3.60
N ASN A 36 11.16 13.53 3.36
CA ASN A 36 11.96 13.00 2.28
C ASN A 36 12.10 11.47 2.32
N TYR A 37 12.27 10.91 3.52
CA TYR A 37 12.44 9.46 3.65
C TYR A 37 11.14 8.69 3.41
N MET A 38 10.00 9.39 3.25
CA MET A 38 8.70 8.78 3.00
C MET A 38 8.19 9.03 1.58
N GLN A 39 9.02 9.55 0.69
CA GLN A 39 8.56 9.87 -0.67
C GLN A 39 8.12 8.64 -1.46
N ASN A 40 8.66 7.47 -1.11
CA ASN A 40 8.29 6.22 -1.80
C ASN A 40 6.87 5.75 -1.49
N VAL A 41 6.19 6.34 -0.51
CA VAL A 41 4.84 5.91 -0.13
C VAL A 41 3.80 6.17 -1.23
N THR A 42 4.13 6.97 -2.23
CA THR A 42 3.23 7.24 -3.36
C THR A 42 3.49 6.34 -4.56
N TRP A 43 4.48 5.45 -4.49
CA TRP A 43 4.86 4.60 -5.62
C TRP A 43 3.68 3.82 -6.20
N LEU A 44 2.76 3.34 -5.36
CA LEU A 44 1.64 2.52 -5.82
C LEU A 44 0.71 3.25 -6.79
N SER A 45 0.72 4.57 -6.79
CA SER A 45 -0.14 5.32 -7.71
C SER A 45 0.32 5.19 -9.16
N THR A 46 1.61 4.97 -9.39
CA THR A 46 2.18 4.90 -10.73
C THR A 46 2.68 3.51 -11.10
N ALA A 47 2.75 2.59 -10.15
CA ALA A 47 3.30 1.26 -10.40
C ALA A 47 2.53 0.56 -11.51
N GLY A 48 3.25 0.05 -12.51
CA GLY A 48 2.66 -0.65 -13.63
C GLY A 48 1.88 0.22 -14.61
N ARG A 49 1.97 1.56 -14.50
CA ARG A 49 1.20 2.47 -15.35
C ARG A 49 2.11 3.32 -16.25
N ASN A 50 2.87 2.67 -17.09
CA ASN A 50 3.77 3.38 -18.01
C ASN A 50 2.96 4.30 -18.95
N GLY A 51 3.18 5.61 -18.83
CA GLY A 51 2.51 6.60 -19.67
C GLY A 51 1.05 6.83 -19.39
N MET A 52 0.47 6.15 -18.39
CA MET A 52 -0.92 6.34 -17.99
C MET A 52 -1.00 7.28 -16.81
N ALA A 53 -2.18 7.88 -16.61
CA ALA A 53 -2.43 8.73 -15.44
C ALA A 53 -2.28 7.92 -14.15
N PRO A 54 -1.79 8.54 -13.06
CA PRO A 54 -1.71 7.83 -11.77
C PRO A 54 -3.07 7.36 -11.28
N ARG A 55 -3.08 6.26 -10.52
CA ARG A 55 -4.30 5.78 -9.88
C ARG A 55 -4.76 6.77 -8.82
N SER A 56 -6.07 6.88 -8.65
CA SER A 56 -6.63 7.64 -7.54
C SER A 56 -6.48 6.83 -6.26
N PHE A 57 -6.21 7.52 -5.15
CA PHE A 57 -6.17 6.86 -3.85
C PHE A 57 -7.59 6.67 -3.33
N ALA A 58 -7.85 5.50 -2.75
CA ALA A 58 -9.12 5.24 -2.07
C ALA A 58 -9.23 6.08 -0.80
N MET A 59 -8.10 6.33 -0.12
CA MET A 59 -8.06 7.12 1.10
C MET A 59 -6.65 7.64 1.29
N THR A 60 -6.52 8.84 1.87
CA THR A 60 -5.23 9.37 2.31
C THR A 60 -5.29 9.62 3.81
N ILE A 61 -4.20 9.32 4.51
CA ILE A 61 -4.10 9.43 5.96
C ILE A 61 -2.79 10.17 6.27
N ASN A 62 -2.88 11.23 7.06
CA ASN A 62 -1.72 12.09 7.33
C ASN A 62 -0.93 11.66 8.57
N ASN A 63 -1.08 10.41 8.98
CA ASN A 63 -0.43 9.85 10.16
C ASN A 63 0.01 8.44 9.83
N ILE A 64 1.31 8.13 9.97
CA ILE A 64 1.82 6.82 9.53
C ILE A 64 1.23 5.68 10.39
N SER A 65 1.05 5.90 11.69
CA SER A 65 0.42 4.88 12.55
C SER A 65 -1.02 4.62 12.13
N GLY A 66 -1.75 5.68 11.74
CA GLY A 66 -3.11 5.52 11.21
C GLY A 66 -3.13 4.78 9.89
N LEU A 67 -2.15 5.03 9.03
CA LEU A 67 -2.05 4.31 7.76
C LEU A 67 -1.80 2.82 8.00
N VAL A 68 -0.89 2.47 8.90
CA VAL A 68 -0.64 1.07 9.28
C VAL A 68 -1.93 0.44 9.81
N ALA A 69 -2.64 1.13 10.71
CA ALA A 69 -3.89 0.61 11.28
C ALA A 69 -4.94 0.38 10.20
N ALA A 70 -5.05 1.26 9.21
CA ALA A 70 -6.00 1.08 8.12
C ALA A 70 -5.68 -0.18 7.30
N VAL A 71 -4.41 -0.42 7.01
CA VAL A 71 -4.01 -1.62 6.28
C VAL A 71 -4.28 -2.87 7.13
N GLU A 72 -3.98 -2.82 8.43
CA GLU A 72 -4.26 -3.93 9.35
C GLU A 72 -5.74 -4.26 9.40
N ASN A 73 -6.60 -3.27 9.23
CA ASN A 73 -8.05 -3.46 9.25
C ASN A 73 -8.62 -3.85 7.88
N GLY A 74 -7.78 -4.11 6.89
CA GLY A 74 -8.22 -4.62 5.61
C GLY A 74 -8.89 -3.60 4.71
N ILE A 75 -8.58 -2.31 4.89
CA ILE A 75 -9.20 -1.26 4.08
C ILE A 75 -8.60 -1.23 2.67
N GLY A 76 -7.32 -1.55 2.55
CA GLY A 76 -6.65 -1.53 1.25
C GLY A 76 -5.18 -1.87 1.33
N VAL A 77 -4.45 -1.44 0.34
CA VAL A 77 -3.02 -1.71 0.13
C VAL A 77 -2.25 -0.41 0.30
N ALA A 78 -1.10 -0.44 0.96
CA ALA A 78 -0.25 0.75 1.10
C ALA A 78 1.22 0.37 1.15
N VAL A 79 2.08 1.33 0.80
CA VAL A 79 3.53 1.22 1.03
C VAL A 79 3.80 1.67 2.47
N LEU A 80 4.43 0.82 3.24
CA LEU A 80 4.69 1.05 4.66
C LEU A 80 6.16 0.81 4.98
N PRO A 81 6.71 1.51 6.01
CA PRO A 81 8.06 1.21 6.50
C PRO A 81 8.10 -0.18 7.13
N ASP A 82 9.12 -0.96 6.78
CA ASP A 82 9.23 -2.33 7.27
C ASP A 82 9.32 -2.41 8.78
N TYR A 83 9.98 -1.43 9.41
CA TYR A 83 10.19 -1.45 10.86
C TYR A 83 8.91 -1.25 11.67
N LEU A 84 7.81 -0.83 11.00
CA LEU A 84 6.51 -0.69 11.66
C LEU A 84 5.66 -1.96 11.58
N ILE A 85 6.13 -2.97 10.85
CA ILE A 85 5.38 -4.21 10.67
C ILE A 85 5.75 -5.15 11.81
N ARG A 86 4.77 -5.46 12.66
CA ARG A 86 4.98 -6.30 13.84
C ARG A 86 4.58 -7.73 13.56
N ASP A 87 5.25 -8.67 14.25
CA ASP A 87 4.84 -10.07 14.23
C ASP A 87 3.41 -10.19 14.76
N GLY A 88 2.61 -10.97 14.07
CA GLY A 88 1.21 -11.16 14.48
C GLY A 88 0.26 -10.07 14.01
N SER A 89 0.76 -9.08 13.27
CA SER A 89 -0.10 -8.00 12.76
C SER A 89 -1.07 -8.45 11.67
N GLY A 90 -0.79 -9.59 11.03
CA GLY A 90 -1.57 -10.05 9.89
C GLY A 90 -1.20 -9.38 8.58
N LEU A 91 -0.18 -8.52 8.56
CA LEU A 91 0.25 -7.84 7.35
C LEU A 91 1.19 -8.73 6.54
N VAL A 92 0.96 -8.74 5.23
CA VAL A 92 1.72 -9.54 4.28
C VAL A 92 2.32 -8.62 3.24
N GLN A 93 3.61 -8.77 2.98
CA GLN A 93 4.26 -8.03 1.90
C GLN A 93 3.75 -8.55 0.56
N ILE A 94 3.40 -7.63 -0.33
CA ILE A 94 2.95 -7.96 -1.68
C ILE A 94 3.86 -7.29 -2.69
N LEU A 95 3.85 -7.77 -3.92
CA LEU A 95 4.60 -7.17 -5.04
C LEU A 95 6.11 -7.08 -4.75
N ASP A 96 6.63 -8.03 -3.99
CA ASP A 96 8.05 -8.03 -3.61
C ASP A 96 8.98 -8.08 -4.83
N ASP A 97 8.53 -8.67 -5.94
CA ASP A 97 9.32 -8.71 -7.17
C ASP A 97 9.31 -7.39 -7.93
N GLU A 98 8.40 -6.46 -7.58
CA GLU A 98 8.21 -5.20 -8.31
C GLU A 98 8.93 -4.02 -7.64
N GLU A 99 9.50 -4.21 -6.48
CA GLU A 99 10.09 -3.12 -5.68
C GLU A 99 11.58 -2.98 -5.84
#